data_3988f4d708d62830229d247325862eea
#
_entry.id   3988f4d708d62830229d247325862eea
#
_cell.length_a   1.000
_cell.length_b   1.000
_cell.length_c   1.000
_cell.angle_alpha   90.00
_cell.angle_beta   90.00
_cell.angle_gamma   90.00
#
_symmetry.space_group_name_H-M   'P 1'
#
loop_
_entity.id
_entity.type
_entity.pdbx_description
1 polymer ?
#
loop_
_entity_poly.entity_id
_entity_poly.type
_entity_poly.pdbx_seq_one_letter_code
_entity_poly.pdbx_strand_id
1 'polypeptide(L)'
;MMVVSSPYEKVAAFQIAPVVPACYPWIRKENKEAFDMEKYNLNDLAMMTGFTTRTLRNYLNQGLLEGEKENGVWQFTPEQLDRFFSEPFVKEGLRIKRSSAVFDFLADRDRKTARTCVILDLPADRRKGDAVSAFFCREMREASDLQFSYGWDKGLARVILTGDAEAVAKILKAYYSAEIRE
;
A
#
# COMPACT_ATOMS: atom_id res chain seq x y z
N MET A 1 -5.00 -53.81 27.04
CA MET A 1 -4.74 -52.95 25.89
C MET A 1 -5.59 -51.70 26.10
N MET A 2 -5.02 -50.69 26.78
CA MET A 2 -5.71 -49.45 27.16
C MET A 2 -5.55 -48.44 26.03
N VAL A 3 -6.66 -47.98 25.46
CA VAL A 3 -6.69 -46.89 24.47
C VAL A 3 -6.74 -45.58 25.26
N VAL A 4 -5.65 -44.81 25.18
CA VAL A 4 -5.57 -43.48 25.78
C VAL A 4 -6.21 -42.48 24.80
N SER A 5 -7.40 -42.00 25.15
CA SER A 5 -8.09 -40.94 24.41
C SER A 5 -7.41 -39.58 24.66
N SER A 6 -7.06 -38.90 23.58
CA SER A 6 -6.45 -37.56 23.53
C SER A 6 -7.43 -36.48 24.03
N PRO A 7 -6.98 -35.51 24.85
CA PRO A 7 -7.85 -34.48 25.43
C PRO A 7 -8.07 -33.22 24.51
N TYR A 8 -7.85 -33.32 23.21
CA TYR A 8 -7.96 -32.12 22.30
C TYR A 8 -9.21 -32.12 21.40
N GLU A 9 -10.22 -32.92 21.74
CA GLU A 9 -11.46 -32.93 20.95
C GLU A 9 -12.59 -32.25 21.72
N LYS A 10 -12.59 -30.92 21.79
CA LYS A 10 -13.74 -30.02 22.02
C LYS A 10 -13.30 -28.58 22.04
N VAL A 11 -12.90 -28.03 20.88
CA VAL A 11 -12.96 -26.59 20.67
C VAL A 11 -14.25 -26.34 19.89
N ALA A 12 -15.29 -26.00 20.63
CA ALA A 12 -16.54 -25.52 20.07
C ALA A 12 -16.27 -24.28 19.23
N ALA A 13 -16.73 -24.33 17.97
CA ALA A 13 -16.73 -23.20 17.07
C ALA A 13 -17.53 -22.04 17.70
N PHE A 14 -16.85 -21.07 18.27
CA PHE A 14 -17.44 -19.81 18.68
C PHE A 14 -17.67 -19.01 17.40
N GLN A 15 -18.85 -19.10 16.83
CA GLN A 15 -19.32 -18.20 15.80
C GLN A 15 -19.50 -16.82 16.45
N ILE A 16 -18.49 -15.97 16.34
CA ILE A 16 -18.61 -14.53 16.62
C ILE A 16 -19.34 -13.96 15.42
N ALA A 17 -20.67 -13.81 15.52
CA ALA A 17 -21.43 -12.98 14.61
C ALA A 17 -20.89 -11.54 14.72
N PRO A 18 -20.63 -10.81 13.62
CA PRO A 18 -20.23 -9.42 13.71
C PRO A 18 -21.39 -8.63 14.30
N VAL A 19 -21.20 -8.12 15.51
CA VAL A 19 -22.10 -7.11 16.09
C VAL A 19 -21.80 -5.81 15.34
N VAL A 20 -22.58 -5.54 14.31
CA VAL A 20 -22.58 -4.23 13.63
C VAL A 20 -23.41 -3.27 14.48
N PRO A 21 -22.85 -2.22 15.08
CA PRO A 21 -23.67 -1.22 15.80
C PRO A 21 -24.51 -0.45 14.77
N ALA A 22 -25.82 -0.52 14.93
CA ALA A 22 -26.81 0.13 14.08
C ALA A 22 -26.92 1.66 14.34
N CYS A 23 -25.82 2.39 14.32
CA CYS A 23 -25.80 3.83 14.66
C CYS A 23 -25.03 4.71 13.69
N TYR A 24 -25.22 4.52 12.37
CA TYR A 24 -24.79 5.55 11.41
C TYR A 24 -25.80 5.75 10.29
N PRO A 25 -26.78 6.67 10.46
CA PRO A 25 -27.85 6.90 9.46
C PRO A 25 -27.41 7.66 8.21
N TRP A 26 -26.15 8.00 8.01
CA TRP A 26 -25.68 8.85 6.90
C TRP A 26 -24.83 8.13 5.86
N ILE A 27 -24.75 6.79 5.91
CA ILE A 27 -24.12 5.96 4.87
C ILE A 27 -25.14 5.66 3.78
N ARG A 28 -25.70 6.66 3.16
CA ARG A 28 -26.45 6.53 1.93
C ARG A 28 -26.49 7.85 1.18
N LYS A 29 -25.34 8.25 0.60
CA LYS A 29 -25.34 9.11 -0.57
C LYS A 29 -24.37 8.52 -1.57
N GLU A 30 -24.96 8.12 -2.68
CA GLU A 30 -24.32 7.72 -3.91
C GLU A 30 -23.36 8.84 -4.37
N ASN A 31 -22.12 8.81 -3.95
CA ASN A 31 -21.06 9.51 -4.66
C ASN A 31 -20.53 8.57 -5.75
N LYS A 32 -21.37 8.45 -6.79
CA LYS A 32 -21.01 7.83 -8.05
C LYS A 32 -20.19 8.77 -8.94
N GLU A 33 -19.81 9.92 -8.40
CA GLU A 33 -19.07 10.96 -9.12
C GLU A 33 -17.67 11.06 -8.54
N ALA A 34 -16.70 10.88 -9.44
CA ALA A 34 -15.28 11.20 -9.27
C ALA A 34 -14.44 10.28 -8.37
N PHE A 35 -14.45 8.96 -8.58
CA PHE A 35 -13.17 8.31 -8.67
C PHE A 35 -12.68 8.51 -10.12
N ASP A 36 -12.35 9.78 -10.42
CA ASP A 36 -11.53 10.11 -11.58
C ASP A 36 -10.26 9.29 -11.40
N MET A 37 -10.00 8.36 -12.35
CA MET A 37 -8.88 7.41 -12.24
C MET A 37 -7.61 8.22 -12.01
N GLU A 38 -7.17 8.28 -10.75
CA GLU A 38 -6.06 9.12 -10.37
C GLU A 38 -4.83 8.64 -11.12
N LYS A 39 -4.36 9.45 -12.06
CA LYS A 39 -3.15 9.13 -12.81
C LYS A 39 -1.93 9.34 -11.93
N TYR A 40 -1.02 8.42 -12.02
CA TYR A 40 0.25 8.47 -11.31
C TYR A 40 1.32 9.11 -12.18
N ASN A 41 2.16 9.93 -11.61
CA ASN A 41 3.33 10.45 -12.30
C ASN A 41 4.59 9.61 -12.00
N LEU A 42 5.70 9.93 -12.66
CA LEU A 42 6.95 9.18 -12.52
C LEU A 42 7.54 9.23 -11.09
N ASN A 43 7.30 10.33 -10.36
CA ASN A 43 7.76 10.47 -8.98
C ASN A 43 6.90 9.62 -8.03
N ASP A 44 5.59 9.51 -8.28
CA ASP A 44 4.72 8.62 -7.52
C ASP A 44 5.20 7.17 -7.65
N LEU A 45 5.53 6.75 -8.88
CA LEU A 45 6.09 5.42 -9.10
C LEU A 45 7.42 5.21 -8.38
N ALA A 46 8.30 6.20 -8.41
CA ALA A 46 9.58 6.13 -7.72
C ALA A 46 9.38 5.96 -6.21
N MET A 47 8.45 6.70 -5.61
CA MET A 47 8.10 6.58 -4.19
C MET A 47 7.51 5.20 -3.86
N MET A 48 6.53 4.74 -4.63
CA MET A 48 5.84 3.45 -4.38
C MET A 48 6.77 2.25 -4.48
N THR A 49 7.70 2.30 -5.44
CA THR A 49 8.54 1.15 -5.83
C THR A 49 9.92 1.16 -5.19
N GLY A 50 10.40 2.32 -4.77
CA GLY A 50 11.80 2.52 -4.39
C GLY A 50 12.78 2.44 -5.58
N PHE A 51 12.28 2.39 -6.82
CA PHE A 51 13.13 2.53 -8.00
C PHE A 51 13.48 3.99 -8.23
N THR A 52 14.66 4.24 -8.79
CA THR A 52 15.03 5.61 -9.20
C THR A 52 14.23 6.03 -10.44
N THR A 53 13.98 7.33 -10.61
CA THR A 53 13.35 7.85 -11.83
C THR A 53 14.16 7.50 -13.10
N ARG A 54 15.47 7.35 -12.98
CA ARG A 54 16.35 6.87 -14.06
C ARG A 54 16.01 5.43 -14.44
N THR A 55 15.85 4.55 -13.46
CA THR A 55 15.47 3.13 -13.69
C THR A 55 14.11 3.06 -14.38
N LEU A 56 13.13 3.84 -13.92
CA LEU A 56 11.79 3.87 -14.51
C LEU A 56 11.81 4.40 -15.95
N ARG A 57 12.62 5.42 -16.25
CA ARG A 57 12.80 5.89 -17.63
C ARG A 57 13.44 4.84 -18.53
N ASN A 58 14.36 4.04 -18.01
CA ASN A 58 14.92 2.92 -18.77
C ASN A 58 13.83 1.89 -19.11
N TYR A 59 12.94 1.58 -18.18
CA TYR A 59 11.81 0.68 -18.43
C TYR A 59 10.83 1.24 -19.47
N LEU A 60 10.57 2.56 -19.47
CA LEU A 60 9.80 3.23 -20.52
C LEU A 60 10.48 3.10 -21.89
N ASN A 61 11.79 3.34 -21.96
CA ASN A 61 12.53 3.24 -23.21
C ASN A 61 12.59 1.80 -23.75
N GLN A 62 12.52 0.80 -22.87
CA GLN A 62 12.49 -0.63 -23.22
C GLN A 62 11.08 -1.14 -23.54
N GLY A 63 10.05 -0.29 -23.38
CA GLY A 63 8.65 -0.70 -23.56
C GLY A 63 8.10 -1.62 -22.48
N LEU A 64 8.82 -1.76 -21.36
CA LEU A 64 8.40 -2.57 -20.20
C LEU A 64 7.42 -1.82 -19.28
N LEU A 65 7.52 -0.51 -19.25
CA LEU A 65 6.59 0.39 -18.60
C LEU A 65 5.90 1.22 -19.68
N GLU A 66 4.59 1.13 -19.76
CA GLU A 66 3.76 1.94 -20.66
C GLU A 66 3.22 3.15 -19.91
N GLY A 67 3.13 4.28 -20.60
CA GLY A 67 2.58 5.52 -20.05
C GLY A 67 2.37 6.54 -21.14
N GLU A 68 1.64 7.59 -20.83
CA GLU A 68 1.34 8.70 -21.74
C GLU A 68 2.03 9.98 -21.25
N LYS A 69 2.41 10.86 -22.18
CA LYS A 69 2.90 12.19 -21.83
C LYS A 69 1.78 13.22 -21.95
N GLU A 70 1.43 13.81 -20.82
CA GLU A 70 0.51 14.94 -20.76
C GLU A 70 1.29 16.18 -20.31
N ASN A 71 1.28 17.23 -21.12
CA ASN A 71 2.02 18.47 -20.84
C ASN A 71 3.50 18.25 -20.49
N GLY A 72 4.16 17.27 -21.13
CA GLY A 72 5.56 16.93 -20.89
C GLY A 72 5.82 16.03 -19.67
N VAL A 73 4.82 15.72 -18.88
CA VAL A 73 4.90 14.85 -17.69
C VAL A 73 4.37 13.45 -18.03
N TRP A 74 5.12 12.43 -17.64
CA TRP A 74 4.64 11.05 -17.76
C TRP A 74 3.49 10.79 -16.80
N GLN A 75 2.43 10.20 -17.32
CA GLN A 75 1.22 9.79 -16.60
C GLN A 75 0.98 8.31 -16.83
N PHE A 76 0.53 7.63 -15.79
CA PHE A 76 0.30 6.19 -15.77
C PHE A 76 -1.08 5.89 -15.19
N THR A 77 -1.82 5.03 -15.86
CA THR A 77 -3.09 4.52 -15.31
C THR A 77 -2.85 3.31 -14.40
N PRO A 78 -3.76 2.99 -13.47
CA PRO A 78 -3.67 1.80 -12.64
C PRO A 78 -3.45 0.52 -13.44
N GLU A 79 -4.11 0.38 -14.62
CA GLU A 79 -3.98 -0.82 -15.46
C GLU A 79 -2.59 -0.94 -16.11
N GLN A 80 -1.98 0.18 -16.49
CA GLN A 80 -0.60 0.20 -17.00
C GLN A 80 0.38 -0.21 -15.91
N LEU A 81 0.16 0.27 -14.68
CA LEU A 81 0.98 -0.11 -13.54
C LEU A 81 0.83 -1.59 -13.18
N ASP A 82 -0.37 -2.15 -13.31
CA ASP A 82 -0.60 -3.58 -13.06
C ASP A 82 0.19 -4.46 -13.99
N ARG A 83 0.16 -4.14 -15.27
CA ARG A 83 0.94 -4.88 -16.26
C ARG A 83 2.42 -4.82 -15.89
N PHE A 84 2.94 -3.63 -15.61
CA PHE A 84 4.33 -3.44 -15.19
C PHE A 84 4.67 -4.21 -13.92
N PHE A 85 3.85 -4.11 -12.87
CA PHE A 85 4.08 -4.82 -11.60
C PHE A 85 3.89 -6.34 -11.71
N SER A 86 3.23 -6.81 -12.76
CA SER A 86 3.06 -8.23 -13.02
C SER A 86 4.29 -8.89 -13.64
N GLU A 87 5.21 -8.11 -14.22
CA GLU A 87 6.44 -8.61 -14.78
C GLU A 87 7.30 -9.31 -13.72
N PRO A 88 7.77 -10.56 -13.96
CA PRO A 88 8.47 -11.37 -12.94
C PRO A 88 9.69 -10.68 -12.33
N PHE A 89 10.51 -10.03 -13.16
CA PHE A 89 11.71 -9.32 -12.69
C PHE A 89 11.37 -8.04 -11.90
N VAL A 90 10.27 -7.35 -12.23
CA VAL A 90 9.76 -6.19 -11.47
C VAL A 90 9.27 -6.64 -10.10
N LYS A 91 8.46 -7.72 -10.05
CA LYS A 91 8.00 -8.31 -8.77
C LYS A 91 9.16 -8.65 -7.84
N GLU A 92 10.19 -9.30 -8.36
CA GLU A 92 11.36 -9.66 -7.56
C GLU A 92 12.13 -8.42 -7.10
N GLY A 93 12.33 -7.44 -8.00
CA GLY A 93 12.95 -6.16 -7.65
C GLY A 93 12.18 -5.41 -6.56
N LEU A 94 10.85 -5.37 -6.64
CA LEU A 94 9.99 -4.76 -5.63
C LEU A 94 10.07 -5.50 -4.29
N ARG A 95 10.10 -6.84 -4.31
CA ARG A 95 10.25 -7.65 -3.11
C ARG A 95 11.56 -7.33 -2.38
N ILE A 96 12.67 -7.27 -3.12
CA ILE A 96 13.99 -6.92 -2.60
C ILE A 96 13.96 -5.50 -2.01
N LYS A 97 13.42 -4.52 -2.72
CA LYS A 97 13.35 -3.12 -2.27
C LYS A 97 12.55 -2.97 -0.98
N ARG A 98 11.40 -3.62 -0.87
CA ARG A 98 10.57 -3.59 0.35
C ARG A 98 11.28 -4.23 1.53
N SER A 99 11.92 -5.37 1.33
CA SER A 99 12.70 -6.04 2.37
C SER A 99 13.87 -5.16 2.80
N SER A 100 14.61 -4.57 1.86
CA SER A 100 15.72 -3.66 2.14
C SER A 100 15.28 -2.48 3.00
N ALA A 101 14.17 -1.82 2.68
CA ALA A 101 13.67 -0.67 3.45
C ALA A 101 13.43 -1.00 4.93
N VAL A 102 12.91 -2.20 5.22
CA VAL A 102 12.72 -2.67 6.61
C VAL A 102 14.05 -3.01 7.26
N PHE A 103 14.96 -3.70 6.55
CA PHE A 103 16.29 -4.02 7.06
C PHE A 103 17.11 -2.77 7.35
N ASP A 104 17.11 -1.80 6.45
CA ASP A 104 17.79 -0.51 6.61
C ASP A 104 17.27 0.22 7.83
N PHE A 105 15.93 0.22 8.02
CA PHE A 105 15.33 0.76 9.23
C PHE A 105 15.80 0.04 10.50
N LEU A 106 15.89 -1.27 10.51
CA LEU A 106 16.34 -2.05 11.69
C LEU A 106 17.84 -1.91 11.94
N ALA A 107 18.65 -1.75 10.89
CA ALA A 107 20.10 -1.61 10.98
C ALA A 107 20.54 -0.21 11.48
N ASP A 108 19.77 0.81 11.15
CA ASP A 108 20.04 2.19 11.61
C ASP A 108 19.77 2.31 13.12
N ARG A 109 20.83 2.41 13.92
CA ARG A 109 20.77 2.54 15.38
C ARG A 109 21.13 3.94 15.89
N ASP A 110 21.70 4.78 15.04
CA ASP A 110 22.21 6.10 15.44
C ASP A 110 21.16 7.20 15.23
N ARG A 111 19.95 6.97 15.75
CA ARG A 111 18.80 7.87 15.57
C ARG A 111 18.78 8.96 16.63
N LYS A 112 18.74 10.21 16.18
CA LYS A 112 18.64 11.39 17.06
C LYS A 112 17.19 11.79 17.38
N THR A 113 16.24 11.30 16.60
CA THR A 113 14.80 11.60 16.73
C THR A 113 13.98 10.31 16.76
N ALA A 114 12.77 10.39 17.26
CA ALA A 114 11.83 9.27 17.25
C ALA A 114 11.47 8.92 15.79
N ARG A 115 11.78 7.70 15.39
CA ARG A 115 11.44 7.18 14.07
C ARG A 115 10.64 5.90 14.20
N THR A 116 9.81 5.64 13.21
CA THR A 116 8.99 4.43 13.17
C THR A 116 9.01 3.77 11.79
N CYS A 117 8.79 2.46 11.80
CA CYS A 117 8.50 1.68 10.60
C CYS A 117 7.16 0.99 10.82
N VAL A 118 6.23 1.22 9.92
CA VAL A 118 4.90 0.60 9.97
C VAL A 118 4.68 -0.20 8.71
N ILE A 119 4.18 -1.43 8.88
CA ILE A 119 3.73 -2.29 7.80
C ILE A 119 2.23 -2.49 7.99
N LEU A 120 1.45 -2.06 7.00
CA LEU A 120 0.01 -2.30 6.96
C LEU A 120 -0.29 -3.34 5.90
N ASP A 121 -0.97 -4.40 6.30
CA ASP A 121 -1.55 -5.40 5.41
C ASP A 121 -3.07 -5.21 5.42
N LEU A 122 -3.60 -4.77 4.30
CA LEU A 122 -4.99 -4.36 4.14
C LEU A 122 -5.68 -5.33 3.16
N PRO A 123 -6.65 -6.13 3.59
CA PRO A 123 -7.49 -6.88 2.66
C PRO A 123 -8.18 -5.91 1.71
N ALA A 124 -7.91 -6.04 0.42
CA ALA A 124 -8.37 -5.11 -0.60
C ALA A 124 -8.53 -5.83 -1.94
N ASP A 125 -9.71 -5.72 -2.53
CA ASP A 125 -9.87 -6.00 -3.96
C ASP A 125 -9.06 -5.00 -4.79
N ARG A 126 -9.11 -5.09 -6.11
CA ARG A 126 -8.36 -4.22 -7.00
C ARG A 126 -8.71 -2.75 -6.80
N ARG A 127 -10.00 -2.42 -6.79
CA ARG A 127 -10.48 -1.04 -6.67
C ARG A 127 -10.06 -0.40 -5.34
N LYS A 128 -10.19 -1.15 -4.25
CA LYS A 128 -9.75 -0.70 -2.93
C LYS A 128 -8.23 -0.57 -2.85
N GLY A 129 -7.49 -1.48 -3.48
CA GLY A 129 -6.04 -1.40 -3.59
C GLY A 129 -5.58 -0.12 -4.28
N ASP A 130 -6.23 0.26 -5.39
CA ASP A 130 -5.95 1.50 -6.11
C ASP A 130 -6.26 2.73 -5.25
N ALA A 131 -7.38 2.73 -4.53
CA ALA A 131 -7.75 3.80 -3.61
C ALA A 131 -6.74 3.98 -2.47
N VAL A 132 -6.26 2.87 -1.90
CA VAL A 132 -5.19 2.87 -0.89
C VAL A 132 -3.90 3.47 -1.46
N SER A 133 -3.48 3.01 -2.63
CA SER A 133 -2.30 3.53 -3.33
C SER A 133 -2.38 5.03 -3.58
N ALA A 134 -3.50 5.50 -4.14
CA ALA A 134 -3.75 6.89 -4.45
C ALA A 134 -3.72 7.78 -3.19
N PHE A 135 -4.36 7.32 -2.10
CA PHE A 135 -4.32 8.02 -0.83
C PHE A 135 -2.88 8.24 -0.34
N PHE A 136 -2.11 7.17 -0.22
CA PHE A 136 -0.75 7.28 0.30
C PHE A 136 0.17 8.07 -0.62
N CYS A 137 0.05 7.93 -1.95
CA CYS A 137 0.80 8.75 -2.90
C CYS A 137 0.51 10.24 -2.71
N ARG A 138 -0.76 10.62 -2.52
CA ARG A 138 -1.14 12.03 -2.29
C ARG A 138 -0.53 12.56 -0.99
N GLU A 139 -0.70 11.85 0.11
CA GLU A 139 -0.14 12.28 1.41
C GLU A 139 1.39 12.39 1.38
N MET A 140 2.05 11.49 0.65
CA MET A 140 3.51 11.48 0.53
C MET A 140 4.07 12.61 -0.34
N ARG A 141 3.28 13.19 -1.25
CA ARG A 141 3.71 14.40 -2.02
C ARG A 141 3.93 15.60 -1.10
N GLU A 142 3.17 15.69 -0.01
CA GLU A 142 3.23 16.77 0.97
C GLU A 142 4.21 16.50 2.13
N ALA A 143 4.68 15.25 2.24
CA ALA A 143 5.50 14.82 3.35
C ALA A 143 7.00 14.92 3.03
N SER A 144 7.77 15.52 3.96
CA SER A 144 9.23 15.46 3.97
C SER A 144 9.72 14.36 4.91
N ASP A 145 10.89 13.77 4.62
CA ASP A 145 11.58 12.80 5.49
C ASP A 145 10.83 11.48 5.77
N LEU A 146 9.84 11.16 4.95
CA LEU A 146 9.18 9.88 4.97
C LEU A 146 9.54 9.05 3.74
N GLN A 147 9.62 7.74 3.94
CA GLN A 147 9.73 6.75 2.86
C GLN A 147 8.46 5.93 2.80
N PHE A 148 8.06 5.62 1.60
CA PHE A 148 6.84 4.89 1.30
C PHE A 148 7.12 3.76 0.31
N SER A 149 6.49 2.63 0.52
CA SER A 149 6.43 1.57 -0.47
C SER A 149 5.04 0.94 -0.47
N TYR A 150 4.54 0.66 -1.65
CA TYR A 150 3.23 0.05 -1.86
C TYR A 150 3.34 -1.23 -2.68
N GLY A 151 2.45 -2.16 -2.43
CA GLY A 151 2.25 -3.31 -3.27
C GLY A 151 0.90 -3.94 -3.06
N TRP A 152 0.33 -4.46 -4.15
CA TRP A 152 -0.88 -5.24 -4.12
C TRP A 152 -0.63 -6.61 -4.74
N ASP A 153 -1.04 -7.67 -4.06
CA ASP A 153 -0.97 -9.04 -4.58
C ASP A 153 -2.06 -9.89 -3.93
N LYS A 154 -2.78 -10.67 -4.73
CA LYS A 154 -3.77 -11.66 -4.30
C LYS A 154 -4.80 -11.15 -3.28
N GLY A 155 -5.30 -9.93 -3.48
CA GLY A 155 -6.32 -9.35 -2.60
C GLY A 155 -5.77 -8.75 -1.31
N LEU A 156 -4.48 -8.48 -1.25
CA LEU A 156 -3.81 -7.82 -0.13
C LEU A 156 -3.03 -6.60 -0.62
N ALA A 157 -3.36 -5.43 -0.12
CA ALA A 157 -2.57 -4.22 -0.28
C ALA A 157 -1.61 -4.10 0.90
N ARG A 158 -0.30 -4.00 0.61
CA ARG A 158 0.74 -3.77 1.61
C ARG A 158 1.32 -2.39 1.47
N VAL A 159 1.30 -1.64 2.57
CA VAL A 159 1.90 -0.32 2.71
C VAL A 159 3.03 -0.42 3.72
N ILE A 160 4.22 0.11 3.37
CA ILE A 160 5.33 0.26 4.31
C ILE A 160 5.64 1.74 4.39
N LEU A 161 5.61 2.30 5.60
CA LEU A 161 5.95 3.68 5.90
C LEU A 161 7.11 3.69 6.88
N THR A 162 8.16 4.46 6.59
CA THR A 162 9.28 4.67 7.51
C THR A 162 9.62 6.15 7.59
N GLY A 163 9.95 6.63 8.78
CA GLY A 163 10.36 8.01 8.95
C GLY A 163 10.09 8.56 10.34
N ASP A 164 9.90 9.86 10.43
CA ASP A 164 9.54 10.54 11.68
C ASP A 164 8.25 9.97 12.27
N ALA A 165 8.26 9.66 13.57
CA ALA A 165 7.15 8.95 14.22
C ALA A 165 5.85 9.77 14.25
N GLU A 166 5.94 11.08 14.45
CA GLU A 166 4.78 11.96 14.49
C GLU A 166 4.17 12.14 13.10
N ALA A 167 5.02 12.32 12.09
CA ALA A 167 4.58 12.45 10.70
C ALA A 167 3.90 11.16 10.20
N VAL A 168 4.44 9.98 10.50
CA VAL A 168 3.80 8.69 10.18
C VAL A 168 2.47 8.56 10.90
N ALA A 169 2.40 8.90 12.21
CA ALA A 169 1.16 8.85 12.98
C ALA A 169 0.07 9.75 12.40
N LYS A 170 0.44 10.94 11.92
CA LYS A 170 -0.47 11.88 11.24
C LYS A 170 -1.08 11.27 9.98
N ILE A 171 -0.26 10.66 9.12
CA ILE A 171 -0.74 9.99 7.90
C ILE A 171 -1.66 8.82 8.23
N LEU A 172 -1.28 7.98 9.21
CA LEU A 172 -2.13 6.88 9.64
C LEU A 172 -3.47 7.36 10.18
N LYS A 173 -3.47 8.42 10.99
CA LYS A 173 -4.70 9.02 11.48
C LYS A 173 -5.58 9.53 10.33
N ALA A 174 -4.99 10.21 9.35
CA ALA A 174 -5.70 10.67 8.16
C ALA A 174 -6.30 9.49 7.37
N TYR A 175 -5.51 8.42 7.13
CA TYR A 175 -5.98 7.19 6.48
C TYR A 175 -7.16 6.56 7.23
N TYR A 176 -7.03 6.43 8.56
CA TYR A 176 -8.08 5.83 9.35
C TYR A 176 -9.31 6.74 9.55
N SER A 177 -9.21 8.01 9.28
CA SER A 177 -10.33 8.96 9.27
C SER A 177 -10.99 9.08 7.89
N ALA A 178 -10.29 8.71 6.82
CA ALA A 178 -10.85 8.69 5.47
C ALA A 178 -11.77 7.47 5.29
N GLU A 179 -12.86 7.64 4.49
CA GLU A 179 -13.86 6.59 4.22
C GLU A 179 -13.37 5.51 3.22
N ILE A 180 -12.07 5.27 3.12
CA ILE A 180 -11.48 4.30 2.17
C ILE A 180 -11.69 2.83 2.62
N ARG A 181 -12.41 2.62 3.72
CA ARG A 181 -12.50 1.30 4.37
C ARG A 181 -13.57 0.38 3.81
N GLU A 182 -14.47 0.86 2.95
CA GLU A 182 -15.58 0.07 2.41
C GLU A 182 -15.37 -0.38 0.96
#